data_ebb8fda2a889bc197cc64a17505db4e4
#
_entry.id   ebb8fda2a889bc197cc64a17505db4e4
#
_cell.length_a   1.000
_cell.length_b   1.000
_cell.length_c   1.000
_cell.angle_alpha   90.00
_cell.angle_beta   90.00
_cell.angle_gamma   90.00
#
_symmetry.space_group_name_H-M   'P 1'
#
loop_
_entity.id
_entity.type
_entity.pdbx_description
1 polymer ?
#
loop_
_entity_poly.entity_id
_entity_poly.type
_entity_poly.pdbx_seq_one_letter_code
_entity_poly.pdbx_strand_id
1 'polypeptide(L)'
;MTGCDKPAEKPAEKAAAPAAQTSAPAEKSEVTPQPRVEVVPAKPEAASAPTPAPAPEKAPGAKPEGDAKEPTAAVEMKLPDVVADVEGEPLPKGELETALKNAVRTQGMDLSVLDKMPAAQRAQTYKMVLDGLILERLVAKRSSKVEVKDEEVEERLMQIKKGYPDEEAFKKQVEASGYTLDRVVKDVRSSIQQQRWIEEQKKGGVAKVTDADAEEFYKGNPEQFKQPEMVKASHILVKLGEQTKEEDVAVKEKIAKELLDRVKGGEDFAKLALEMSEDPSAKQNKGDLDFFTREQMVPEFSKAAFEAKSGDIVGPVKTQFGFHIIKVTDRKEASVMSLDEVKPRLVSFLENRKSDEFVRKMLKELREKAEVKVHLQ
;
A
#
# COMPACT_ATOMS: atom_id res chain seq x y z
N MET A 1 13.54 -85.01 43.14
CA MET A 1 13.75 -84.86 44.61
C MET A 1 13.45 -83.41 44.84
N THR A 2 12.22 -83.20 45.24
CA THR A 2 11.79 -82.77 46.58
C THR A 2 12.31 -81.38 46.87
N GLY A 3 11.55 -80.39 47.18
CA GLY A 3 10.25 -80.24 47.75
C GLY A 3 10.09 -78.76 48.00
N CYS A 4 8.88 -78.22 47.83
CA CYS A 4 8.07 -77.74 48.93
C CYS A 4 8.73 -76.61 49.73
N ASP A 5 8.15 -75.47 49.99
CA ASP A 5 6.80 -75.24 50.48
C ASP A 5 6.46 -73.70 50.44
N LYS A 6 5.25 -73.44 50.19
CA LYS A 6 4.48 -72.24 50.63
C LYS A 6 4.19 -72.43 52.14
N PRO A 7 3.66 -71.48 52.90
CA PRO A 7 2.61 -70.47 52.51
C PRO A 7 2.60 -69.18 53.35
N ALA A 8 1.60 -68.36 52.99
CA ALA A 8 0.63 -67.58 53.78
C ALA A 8 1.15 -66.33 54.54
N GLU A 9 0.49 -65.25 54.77
CA GLU A 9 -0.95 -64.84 54.75
C GLU A 9 -1.07 -63.29 54.80
N LYS A 10 -2.16 -62.84 54.30
CA LYS A 10 -2.68 -61.46 54.50
C LYS A 10 -3.20 -61.34 55.95
N PRO A 11 -3.42 -60.11 56.46
CA PRO A 11 -4.67 -59.33 56.17
C PRO A 11 -4.50 -57.84 56.06
N ALA A 12 -5.22 -57.21 55.19
CA ALA A 12 -6.43 -56.46 55.21
C ALA A 12 -6.49 -55.17 56.08
N GLU A 13 -7.00 -54.14 55.43
CA GLU A 13 -7.86 -53.00 55.90
C GLU A 13 -7.14 -51.72 56.27
N LYS A 14 -7.40 -50.58 55.62
CA LYS A 14 -8.62 -49.80 55.52
C LYS A 14 -8.47 -48.62 54.57
N ALA A 15 -9.58 -48.33 53.92
CA ALA A 15 -9.83 -47.23 53.04
C ALA A 15 -9.63 -45.84 53.66
N ALA A 16 -9.13 -44.92 52.85
CA ALA A 16 -9.55 -43.48 52.82
C ALA A 16 -9.27 -42.92 51.43
N ALA A 17 -10.33 -42.49 50.78
CA ALA A 17 -10.34 -41.71 49.54
C ALA A 17 -10.18 -40.22 49.86
N PRO A 18 -10.27 -39.30 48.87
CA PRO A 18 -9.24 -38.89 47.94
C PRO A 18 -8.84 -37.42 48.20
N ALA A 19 -7.60 -37.09 48.02
CA ALA A 19 -7.16 -35.69 47.99
C ALA A 19 -7.02 -35.26 46.51
N ALA A 20 -7.70 -34.19 46.21
CA ALA A 20 -7.75 -33.52 44.93
C ALA A 20 -6.34 -33.20 44.39
N GLN A 21 -6.09 -33.64 43.18
CA GLN A 21 -4.98 -33.12 42.37
C GLN A 21 -5.38 -31.75 41.86
N THR A 22 -4.81 -30.69 42.42
CA THR A 22 -4.78 -29.38 41.84
C THR A 22 -3.82 -29.41 40.67
N SER A 23 -4.41 -29.43 39.47
CA SER A 23 -3.69 -29.15 38.24
C SER A 23 -3.18 -27.70 38.25
N ALA A 24 -1.88 -27.53 38.17
CA ALA A 24 -1.25 -26.26 37.90
C ALA A 24 -1.75 -25.70 36.55
N PRO A 25 -2.03 -24.42 36.45
CA PRO A 25 -2.42 -23.83 35.16
C PRO A 25 -1.23 -23.80 34.24
N ALA A 26 -1.45 -24.26 32.99
CA ALA A 26 -0.51 -24.11 31.88
C ALA A 26 -0.17 -22.64 31.72
N GLU A 27 1.10 -22.36 31.80
CA GLU A 27 1.71 -21.08 31.48
C GLU A 27 1.39 -20.75 30.01
N LYS A 28 0.44 -19.85 29.80
CA LYS A 28 0.20 -19.23 28.50
C LYS A 28 1.42 -18.37 28.24
N SER A 29 2.29 -18.81 27.34
CA SER A 29 3.27 -17.94 26.69
C SER A 29 2.49 -16.81 26.01
N GLU A 30 2.49 -15.66 26.63
CA GLU A 30 2.12 -14.40 25.98
C GLU A 30 3.10 -14.16 24.86
N VAL A 31 2.65 -14.49 23.65
CA VAL A 31 3.26 -13.99 22.43
C VAL A 31 2.97 -12.50 22.41
N THR A 32 3.94 -11.71 22.84
CA THR A 32 3.94 -10.26 22.59
C THR A 32 3.72 -10.03 21.09
N PRO A 33 2.70 -9.29 20.69
CA PRO A 33 2.54 -8.92 19.29
C PRO A 33 3.71 -8.02 18.91
N GLN A 34 4.56 -8.52 18.02
CA GLN A 34 5.52 -7.68 17.33
C GLN A 34 4.76 -6.58 16.59
N PRO A 35 5.26 -5.34 16.54
CA PRO A 35 4.61 -4.27 15.80
C PRO A 35 4.50 -4.71 14.34
N ARG A 36 3.27 -4.86 13.91
CA ARG A 36 2.88 -5.11 12.52
C ARG A 36 3.27 -3.85 11.77
N VAL A 37 4.43 -3.89 11.09
CA VAL A 37 4.71 -2.94 10.05
C VAL A 37 3.65 -3.21 8.99
N GLU A 38 2.64 -2.37 8.94
CA GLU A 38 1.69 -2.32 7.85
C GLU A 38 2.49 -1.99 6.60
N VAL A 39 2.87 -3.04 5.88
CA VAL A 39 3.24 -2.90 4.48
C VAL A 39 1.92 -2.56 3.80
N VAL A 40 1.69 -1.26 3.60
CA VAL A 40 0.70 -0.80 2.63
C VAL A 40 1.03 -1.56 1.35
N PRO A 41 0.11 -2.40 0.82
CA PRO A 41 0.36 -3.02 -0.47
C PRO A 41 0.55 -1.86 -1.44
N ALA A 42 1.71 -1.79 -2.06
CA ALA A 42 1.96 -0.85 -3.13
C ALA A 42 0.84 -1.06 -4.15
N LYS A 43 -0.06 -0.07 -4.21
CA LYS A 43 -0.99 0.10 -5.31
C LYS A 43 -0.16 -0.12 -6.58
N PRO A 44 -0.60 -0.95 -7.53
CA PRO A 44 0.16 -1.13 -8.75
C PRO A 44 0.43 0.26 -9.32
N GLU A 45 1.68 0.63 -9.34
CA GLU A 45 2.15 1.89 -9.89
C GLU A 45 1.84 1.84 -11.38
N ALA A 46 0.76 2.52 -11.76
CA ALA A 46 0.53 2.87 -13.14
C ALA A 46 1.82 3.56 -13.60
N ALA A 47 2.40 3.05 -14.67
CA ALA A 47 3.63 3.56 -15.26
C ALA A 47 3.69 5.08 -15.15
N SER A 48 4.62 5.57 -14.36
CA SER A 48 4.86 6.99 -14.15
C SER A 48 5.12 7.62 -15.52
N ALA A 49 4.22 8.50 -15.93
CA ALA A 49 4.49 9.45 -16.97
C ALA A 49 5.74 10.26 -16.56
N PRO A 50 6.65 10.60 -17.49
CA PRO A 50 7.84 11.37 -17.17
C PRO A 50 7.43 12.69 -16.52
N THR A 51 8.02 12.97 -15.37
CA THR A 51 7.89 14.25 -14.65
C THR A 51 8.21 15.40 -15.59
N PRO A 52 7.35 16.40 -15.74
CA PRO A 52 7.70 17.58 -16.52
C PRO A 52 8.88 18.30 -15.86
N ALA A 53 9.88 18.65 -16.68
CA ALA A 53 11.04 19.42 -16.27
C ALA A 53 10.62 20.75 -15.60
N PRO A 54 11.38 21.27 -14.62
CA PRO A 54 11.07 22.53 -13.97
C PRO A 54 11.04 23.67 -15.00
N ALA A 55 9.99 24.48 -14.91
CA ALA A 55 9.83 25.64 -15.75
C ALA A 55 11.01 26.64 -15.57
N PRO A 56 11.53 27.25 -16.64
CA PRO A 56 12.58 28.25 -16.51
C PRO A 56 12.06 29.52 -15.84
N GLU A 57 12.89 30.07 -14.98
CA GLU A 57 12.71 31.33 -14.26
C GLU A 57 12.35 32.49 -15.22
N LYS A 58 11.35 33.26 -14.86
CA LYS A 58 10.90 34.42 -15.62
C LYS A 58 11.95 35.53 -15.63
N ALA A 59 12.51 35.83 -16.80
CA ALA A 59 13.14 37.12 -17.06
C ALA A 59 12.07 38.21 -17.30
N PRO A 60 12.29 39.47 -16.87
CA PRO A 60 11.28 40.52 -16.99
C PRO A 60 11.35 41.21 -18.36
N GLY A 61 10.18 41.35 -18.97
CA GLY A 61 9.87 42.42 -19.88
C GLY A 61 10.07 42.16 -21.37
N ALA A 62 9.04 41.64 -22.04
CA ALA A 62 8.70 42.00 -23.42
C ALA A 62 7.20 41.80 -23.63
N LYS A 63 6.50 42.84 -24.04
CA LYS A 63 5.11 42.77 -24.52
C LYS A 63 5.08 41.97 -25.82
N PRO A 64 4.15 41.07 -26.02
CA PRO A 64 3.80 40.58 -27.35
C PRO A 64 2.50 41.28 -27.80
N GLU A 65 2.62 42.12 -28.80
CA GLU A 65 1.57 42.29 -29.79
C GLU A 65 1.69 41.14 -30.79
N GLY A 66 0.60 40.43 -30.99
CA GLY A 66 0.53 39.39 -32.00
C GLY A 66 -0.68 38.50 -31.78
N ASP A 67 -1.73 38.70 -32.58
CA ASP A 67 -2.93 37.89 -32.71
C ASP A 67 -2.64 36.39 -32.65
N ALA A 68 -2.84 35.77 -31.51
CA ALA A 68 -2.94 34.33 -31.43
C ALA A 68 -4.40 33.94 -31.66
N LYS A 69 -4.71 33.52 -32.90
CA LYS A 69 -5.91 32.76 -33.21
C LYS A 69 -6.13 31.71 -32.16
N GLU A 70 -7.27 31.74 -31.48
CA GLU A 70 -7.80 30.62 -30.72
C GLU A 70 -7.74 29.35 -31.56
N PRO A 71 -7.23 28.25 -31.05
CA PRO A 71 -7.34 26.98 -31.75
C PRO A 71 -8.80 26.54 -31.72
N THR A 72 -9.39 26.64 -32.86
CA THR A 72 -10.70 26.20 -33.29
C THR A 72 -11.04 24.80 -32.83
N ALA A 73 -12.32 24.68 -32.43
CA ALA A 73 -13.22 23.52 -32.50
C ALA A 73 -12.62 22.18 -31.99
N ALA A 74 -13.22 21.71 -30.92
CA ALA A 74 -13.14 20.29 -30.54
C ALA A 74 -13.44 19.43 -31.78
N VAL A 75 -12.41 18.83 -32.37
CA VAL A 75 -12.61 17.79 -33.38
C VAL A 75 -13.27 16.63 -32.62
N GLU A 76 -14.58 16.48 -32.82
CA GLU A 76 -15.29 15.28 -32.38
C GLU A 76 -14.62 14.08 -33.07
N MET A 77 -13.90 13.28 -32.29
CA MET A 77 -13.35 12.01 -32.77
C MET A 77 -14.53 11.07 -33.04
N LYS A 78 -14.98 10.99 -34.29
CA LYS A 78 -16.02 10.05 -34.70
C LYS A 78 -15.41 8.66 -34.72
N LEU A 79 -15.73 7.84 -33.71
CA LEU A 79 -15.33 6.46 -33.68
C LEU A 79 -16.03 5.66 -34.79
N PRO A 80 -15.31 4.90 -35.60
CA PRO A 80 -15.94 3.99 -36.57
C PRO A 80 -16.67 2.85 -35.83
N ASP A 81 -17.64 2.22 -36.47
CA ASP A 81 -18.41 1.11 -35.86
C ASP A 81 -17.53 -0.10 -35.47
N VAL A 82 -16.46 -0.32 -36.23
CA VAL A 82 -15.37 -1.26 -35.89
C VAL A 82 -14.11 -0.45 -35.65
N VAL A 83 -13.56 -0.51 -34.45
CA VAL A 83 -12.37 0.28 -34.03
C VAL A 83 -11.06 -0.43 -34.29
N ALA A 84 -11.09 -1.75 -34.41
CA ALA A 84 -9.97 -2.57 -34.84
C ALA A 84 -10.45 -3.94 -35.36
N ASP A 85 -9.62 -4.59 -36.19
CA ASP A 85 -9.72 -6.03 -36.49
C ASP A 85 -8.56 -6.75 -35.81
N VAL A 86 -8.85 -7.78 -35.02
CA VAL A 86 -7.87 -8.55 -34.25
C VAL A 86 -7.88 -10.00 -34.75
N GLU A 87 -6.85 -10.39 -35.49
CA GLU A 87 -6.74 -11.74 -36.10
C GLU A 87 -8.03 -12.17 -36.86
N GLY A 88 -8.62 -11.24 -37.62
CA GLY A 88 -9.84 -11.45 -38.42
C GLY A 88 -11.15 -11.25 -37.64
N GLU A 89 -11.14 -10.97 -36.35
CA GLU A 89 -12.33 -10.70 -35.56
C GLU A 89 -12.50 -9.20 -35.35
N PRO A 90 -13.67 -8.61 -35.70
CA PRO A 90 -13.90 -7.19 -35.49
C PRO A 90 -14.07 -6.85 -34.02
N LEU A 91 -13.48 -5.73 -33.59
CA LEU A 91 -13.66 -5.12 -32.27
C LEU A 91 -14.61 -3.94 -32.43
N PRO A 92 -15.86 -4.05 -31.94
CA PRO A 92 -16.86 -3.01 -32.15
C PRO A 92 -16.63 -1.81 -31.23
N LYS A 93 -17.05 -0.63 -31.69
CA LYS A 93 -17.02 0.64 -30.97
C LYS A 93 -17.58 0.54 -29.54
N GLY A 94 -18.71 -0.19 -29.38
CA GLY A 94 -19.38 -0.32 -28.08
C GLY A 94 -18.52 -0.98 -26.99
N GLU A 95 -17.59 -1.87 -27.38
CA GLU A 95 -16.63 -2.47 -26.43
C GLU A 95 -15.61 -1.42 -25.96
N LEU A 96 -15.10 -0.59 -26.85
CA LEU A 96 -14.20 0.51 -26.51
C LEU A 96 -14.87 1.54 -25.60
N GLU A 97 -16.09 1.93 -25.91
CA GLU A 97 -16.88 2.86 -25.09
C GLU A 97 -17.13 2.30 -23.69
N THR A 98 -17.45 1.01 -23.60
CA THR A 98 -17.64 0.31 -22.32
C THR A 98 -16.33 0.27 -21.51
N ALA A 99 -15.22 -0.07 -22.16
CA ALA A 99 -13.91 -0.10 -21.51
C ALA A 99 -13.46 1.29 -21.03
N LEU A 100 -13.68 2.35 -21.82
CA LEU A 100 -13.43 3.72 -21.43
C LEU A 100 -14.28 4.12 -20.23
N LYS A 101 -15.59 3.82 -20.24
CA LYS A 101 -16.49 4.08 -19.12
C LYS A 101 -16.00 3.40 -17.83
N ASN A 102 -15.57 2.15 -17.94
CA ASN A 102 -15.05 1.41 -16.79
C ASN A 102 -13.72 1.99 -16.29
N ALA A 103 -12.80 2.35 -17.20
CA ALA A 103 -11.50 2.92 -16.86
C ALA A 103 -11.63 4.25 -16.10
N VAL A 104 -12.54 5.12 -16.55
CA VAL A 104 -12.81 6.41 -15.88
C VAL A 104 -13.50 6.20 -14.53
N ARG A 105 -14.46 5.28 -14.46
CA ARG A 105 -15.23 4.98 -13.25
C ARG A 105 -14.36 4.38 -12.14
N THR A 106 -13.37 3.55 -12.46
CA THR A 106 -12.41 3.01 -11.47
C THR A 106 -11.56 4.10 -10.81
N GLN A 107 -11.42 5.26 -11.46
CA GLN A 107 -10.74 6.43 -10.91
C GLN A 107 -11.71 7.38 -10.17
N GLY A 108 -12.96 6.98 -9.97
CA GLY A 108 -13.99 7.81 -9.32
C GLY A 108 -14.45 9.01 -10.17
N MET A 109 -14.18 8.97 -11.49
CA MET A 109 -14.51 10.04 -12.42
C MET A 109 -15.71 9.67 -13.31
N ASP A 110 -16.31 10.69 -13.95
CA ASP A 110 -17.36 10.54 -14.96
C ASP A 110 -16.78 10.65 -16.38
N LEU A 111 -17.47 10.07 -17.37
CA LEU A 111 -17.07 10.12 -18.79
C LEU A 111 -16.91 11.54 -19.32
N SER A 112 -17.66 12.52 -18.79
CA SER A 112 -17.54 13.93 -19.16
C SER A 112 -16.14 14.51 -18.95
N VAL A 113 -15.30 13.84 -18.19
CA VAL A 113 -13.88 14.17 -18.02
C VAL A 113 -13.13 14.07 -19.35
N LEU A 114 -13.49 13.10 -20.20
CA LEU A 114 -12.88 12.92 -21.52
C LEU A 114 -13.18 14.10 -22.46
N ASP A 115 -14.39 14.65 -22.35
CA ASP A 115 -14.81 15.81 -23.18
C ASP A 115 -14.04 17.09 -22.81
N LYS A 116 -13.62 17.17 -21.55
CA LYS A 116 -12.83 18.30 -21.00
C LYS A 116 -11.33 18.18 -21.27
N MET A 117 -10.86 17.01 -21.74
CA MET A 117 -9.46 16.80 -22.06
C MET A 117 -9.08 17.45 -23.39
N PRO A 118 -7.85 17.98 -23.52
CA PRO A 118 -7.29 18.37 -24.81
C PRO A 118 -7.38 17.21 -25.82
N ALA A 119 -7.68 17.51 -27.09
CA ALA A 119 -7.90 16.49 -28.12
C ALA A 119 -6.76 15.46 -28.23
N ALA A 120 -5.51 15.91 -28.15
CA ALA A 120 -4.35 15.01 -28.19
C ALA A 120 -4.30 14.04 -26.99
N GLN A 121 -4.61 14.50 -25.79
CA GLN A 121 -4.64 13.67 -24.58
C GLN A 121 -5.80 12.68 -24.62
N ARG A 122 -6.97 13.13 -25.11
CA ARG A 122 -8.13 12.26 -25.32
C ARG A 122 -7.82 11.16 -26.32
N ALA A 123 -7.21 11.47 -27.47
CA ALA A 123 -6.80 10.49 -28.47
C ALA A 123 -5.83 9.45 -27.89
N GLN A 124 -4.87 9.90 -27.09
CA GLN A 124 -3.93 9.00 -26.42
C GLN A 124 -4.64 8.05 -25.42
N THR A 125 -5.63 8.57 -24.67
CA THR A 125 -6.45 7.74 -23.76
C THR A 125 -7.23 6.68 -24.53
N TYR A 126 -7.88 7.04 -25.63
CA TYR A 126 -8.60 6.10 -26.48
C TYR A 126 -7.68 5.00 -27.05
N LYS A 127 -6.51 5.41 -27.53
CA LYS A 127 -5.51 4.47 -28.06
C LYS A 127 -5.02 3.50 -26.97
N MET A 128 -4.73 4.01 -25.77
CA MET A 128 -4.26 3.17 -24.66
C MET A 128 -5.31 2.14 -24.24
N VAL A 129 -6.58 2.55 -24.14
CA VAL A 129 -7.68 1.62 -23.81
C VAL A 129 -7.91 0.62 -24.93
N LEU A 130 -7.84 1.05 -26.20
CA LEU A 130 -7.96 0.15 -27.34
C LEU A 130 -6.83 -0.88 -27.40
N ASP A 131 -5.58 -0.47 -27.17
CA ASP A 131 -4.45 -1.40 -27.11
C ASP A 131 -4.62 -2.42 -25.97
N GLY A 132 -5.19 -2.01 -24.84
CA GLY A 132 -5.57 -2.90 -23.75
C GLY A 132 -6.60 -3.96 -24.20
N LEU A 133 -7.67 -3.54 -24.87
CA LEU A 133 -8.71 -4.45 -25.40
C LEU A 133 -8.17 -5.42 -26.45
N ILE A 134 -7.29 -4.94 -27.34
CA ILE A 134 -6.64 -5.79 -28.33
C ILE A 134 -5.80 -6.88 -27.63
N LEU A 135 -5.00 -6.51 -26.62
CA LEU A 135 -4.22 -7.48 -25.87
C LEU A 135 -5.10 -8.46 -25.11
N GLU A 136 -6.17 -8.00 -24.47
CA GLU A 136 -7.15 -8.85 -23.81
C GLU A 136 -7.73 -9.88 -24.78
N ARG A 137 -8.16 -9.46 -25.99
CA ARG A 137 -8.69 -10.32 -27.03
C ARG A 137 -7.65 -11.36 -27.50
N LEU A 138 -6.41 -10.95 -27.70
CA LEU A 138 -5.32 -11.84 -28.08
C LEU A 138 -5.02 -12.88 -26.99
N VAL A 139 -4.97 -12.48 -25.74
CA VAL A 139 -4.75 -13.39 -24.61
C VAL A 139 -5.93 -14.35 -24.46
N ALA A 140 -7.18 -13.86 -24.55
CA ALA A 140 -8.38 -14.68 -24.50
C ALA A 140 -8.37 -15.76 -25.59
N LYS A 141 -7.96 -15.42 -26.82
CA LYS A 141 -7.84 -16.36 -27.92
C LYS A 141 -6.77 -17.44 -27.67
N ARG A 142 -5.61 -17.04 -27.13
CA ARG A 142 -4.53 -17.98 -26.79
C ARG A 142 -4.89 -18.89 -25.63
N SER A 143 -5.64 -18.39 -24.66
CA SER A 143 -6.06 -19.14 -23.47
C SER A 143 -7.34 -19.95 -23.64
N SER A 144 -8.07 -19.80 -24.74
CA SER A 144 -9.40 -20.40 -24.95
C SER A 144 -9.43 -21.93 -24.81
N LYS A 145 -8.30 -22.61 -25.03
CA LYS A 145 -8.15 -24.07 -24.90
C LYS A 145 -7.78 -24.53 -23.49
N VAL A 146 -7.56 -23.62 -22.57
CA VAL A 146 -7.25 -23.97 -21.19
C VAL A 146 -8.52 -24.47 -20.50
N GLU A 147 -8.45 -25.68 -19.97
CA GLU A 147 -9.58 -26.28 -19.28
C GLU A 147 -9.82 -25.64 -17.94
N VAL A 148 -11.08 -25.31 -17.67
CA VAL A 148 -11.56 -24.75 -16.38
C VAL A 148 -12.83 -25.48 -16.02
N LYS A 149 -12.85 -26.09 -14.83
CA LYS A 149 -14.01 -26.82 -14.32
C LYS A 149 -15.09 -25.85 -13.85
N ASP A 150 -16.34 -26.29 -13.89
CA ASP A 150 -17.48 -25.46 -13.45
C ASP A 150 -17.38 -25.11 -11.98
N GLU A 151 -16.91 -26.04 -11.14
CA GLU A 151 -16.71 -25.80 -9.71
C GLU A 151 -15.76 -24.62 -9.41
N GLU A 152 -14.72 -24.45 -10.22
CA GLU A 152 -13.75 -23.35 -10.06
C GLU A 152 -14.37 -21.99 -10.42
N VAL A 153 -15.26 -21.99 -11.42
CA VAL A 153 -16.02 -20.80 -11.81
C VAL A 153 -16.99 -20.41 -10.70
N GLU A 154 -17.71 -21.40 -10.15
CA GLU A 154 -18.62 -21.20 -9.03
C GLU A 154 -17.91 -20.68 -7.78
N GLU A 155 -16.76 -21.26 -7.44
CA GLU A 155 -15.94 -20.81 -6.31
C GLU A 155 -15.48 -19.36 -6.50
N ARG A 156 -15.01 -19.00 -7.70
CA ARG A 156 -14.61 -17.63 -8.02
C ARG A 156 -15.79 -16.66 -7.96
N LEU A 157 -16.95 -17.04 -8.48
CA LEU A 157 -18.18 -16.27 -8.36
C LEU A 157 -18.61 -16.06 -6.91
N MET A 158 -18.49 -17.09 -6.08
CA MET A 158 -18.75 -17.00 -4.64
C MET A 158 -17.85 -15.98 -3.96
N GLN A 159 -16.54 -15.94 -4.32
CA GLN A 159 -15.62 -14.93 -3.80
C GLN A 159 -16.01 -13.51 -4.24
N ILE A 160 -16.42 -13.33 -5.49
CA ILE A 160 -16.90 -12.04 -5.99
C ILE A 160 -18.17 -11.61 -5.25
N LYS A 161 -19.13 -12.51 -5.07
CA LYS A 161 -20.38 -12.24 -4.36
C LYS A 161 -20.17 -11.81 -2.89
N LYS A 162 -19.12 -12.28 -2.20
CA LYS A 162 -18.77 -11.85 -0.84
C LYS A 162 -18.51 -10.34 -0.71
N GLY A 163 -18.19 -9.66 -1.80
CA GLY A 163 -18.03 -8.20 -1.83
C GLY A 163 -19.36 -7.42 -1.82
N TYR A 164 -20.50 -8.12 -1.83
CA TYR A 164 -21.83 -7.53 -1.85
C TYR A 164 -22.60 -7.95 -0.59
N PRO A 165 -23.54 -7.12 -0.10
CA PRO A 165 -24.36 -7.45 1.08
C PRO A 165 -25.16 -8.73 0.92
N ASP A 166 -25.72 -8.99 -0.26
CA ASP A 166 -26.51 -10.15 -0.63
C ASP A 166 -26.50 -10.41 -2.14
N GLU A 167 -27.10 -11.51 -2.55
CA GLU A 167 -27.17 -11.91 -3.96
C GLU A 167 -28.00 -10.95 -4.82
N GLU A 168 -29.01 -10.32 -4.24
CA GLU A 168 -29.87 -9.37 -4.95
C GLU A 168 -29.12 -8.06 -5.26
N ALA A 169 -28.31 -7.58 -4.32
CA ALA A 169 -27.43 -6.45 -4.52
C ALA A 169 -26.39 -6.74 -5.63
N PHE A 170 -25.83 -7.95 -5.67
CA PHE A 170 -24.96 -8.39 -6.74
C PHE A 170 -25.67 -8.37 -8.09
N LYS A 171 -26.87 -8.98 -8.20
CA LYS A 171 -27.65 -8.99 -9.45
C LYS A 171 -27.97 -7.58 -9.94
N LYS A 172 -28.47 -6.72 -9.06
CA LYS A 172 -28.76 -5.30 -9.38
C LYS A 172 -27.52 -4.57 -9.90
N GLN A 173 -26.35 -4.82 -9.30
CA GLN A 173 -25.11 -4.21 -9.76
C GLN A 173 -24.68 -4.72 -11.14
N VAL A 174 -24.83 -6.01 -11.42
CA VAL A 174 -24.55 -6.61 -12.73
C VAL A 174 -25.46 -5.98 -13.80
N GLU A 175 -26.78 -5.93 -13.54
CA GLU A 175 -27.77 -5.32 -14.44
C GLU A 175 -27.52 -3.82 -14.65
N ALA A 176 -27.24 -3.08 -13.59
CA ALA A 176 -26.91 -1.65 -13.66
C ALA A 176 -25.63 -1.37 -14.46
N SER A 177 -24.75 -2.37 -14.59
CA SER A 177 -23.55 -2.32 -15.41
C SER A 177 -23.80 -2.75 -16.86
N GLY A 178 -25.05 -3.12 -17.22
CA GLY A 178 -25.43 -3.55 -18.56
C GLY A 178 -25.00 -4.99 -18.89
N TYR A 179 -24.70 -5.80 -17.88
CA TYR A 179 -24.29 -7.20 -18.05
C TYR A 179 -25.42 -8.16 -17.65
N THR A 180 -25.34 -9.40 -18.16
CA THR A 180 -26.15 -10.52 -17.69
C THR A 180 -25.32 -11.43 -16.80
N LEU A 181 -25.97 -12.23 -15.93
CA LEU A 181 -25.27 -13.20 -15.10
C LEU A 181 -24.49 -14.23 -15.94
N ASP A 182 -25.07 -14.68 -17.07
CA ASP A 182 -24.39 -15.61 -18.00
C ASP A 182 -23.11 -14.98 -18.57
N ARG A 183 -23.14 -13.68 -18.84
CA ARG A 183 -21.94 -12.96 -19.29
C ARG A 183 -20.89 -12.93 -18.19
N VAL A 184 -21.28 -12.65 -16.95
CA VAL A 184 -20.36 -12.67 -15.80
C VAL A 184 -19.73 -14.04 -15.60
N VAL A 185 -20.51 -15.13 -15.73
CA VAL A 185 -19.99 -16.51 -15.68
C VAL A 185 -18.94 -16.76 -16.76
N LYS A 186 -19.22 -16.34 -18.00
CA LYS A 186 -18.27 -16.46 -19.11
C LYS A 186 -16.99 -15.65 -18.88
N ASP A 187 -17.12 -14.43 -18.39
CA ASP A 187 -16.00 -13.53 -18.12
C ASP A 187 -15.12 -14.08 -16.97
N VAL A 188 -15.74 -14.65 -15.93
CA VAL A 188 -15.01 -15.35 -14.85
C VAL A 188 -14.24 -16.55 -15.38
N ARG A 189 -14.88 -17.39 -16.22
CA ARG A 189 -14.21 -18.53 -16.85
C ARG A 189 -13.02 -18.07 -17.69
N SER A 190 -13.22 -17.07 -18.54
CA SER A 190 -12.18 -16.49 -19.38
C SER A 190 -11.02 -15.94 -18.55
N SER A 191 -11.31 -15.25 -17.45
CA SER A 191 -10.30 -14.74 -16.53
C SER A 191 -9.45 -15.86 -15.93
N ILE A 192 -10.05 -16.97 -15.50
CA ILE A 192 -9.31 -18.14 -14.99
C ILE A 192 -8.45 -18.76 -16.09
N GLN A 193 -8.98 -18.91 -17.32
CA GLN A 193 -8.23 -19.40 -18.47
C GLN A 193 -7.00 -18.54 -18.77
N GLN A 194 -7.19 -17.23 -18.82
CA GLN A 194 -6.11 -16.27 -19.09
C GLN A 194 -5.03 -16.31 -17.99
N GLN A 195 -5.45 -16.33 -16.74
CA GLN A 195 -4.51 -16.42 -15.60
C GLN A 195 -3.68 -17.70 -15.68
N ARG A 196 -4.30 -18.85 -15.91
CA ARG A 196 -3.61 -20.13 -16.06
C ARG A 196 -2.65 -20.14 -17.24
N TRP A 197 -3.09 -19.63 -18.37
CA TRP A 197 -2.23 -19.54 -19.54
C TRP A 197 -0.98 -18.69 -19.27
N ILE A 198 -1.14 -17.53 -18.64
CA ILE A 198 -0.02 -16.67 -18.26
C ILE A 198 0.91 -17.40 -17.28
N GLU A 199 0.36 -18.05 -16.26
CA GLU A 199 1.16 -18.81 -15.28
C GLU A 199 1.93 -19.96 -15.96
N GLU A 200 1.34 -20.63 -16.94
CA GLU A 200 2.02 -21.65 -17.71
C GLU A 200 3.19 -21.09 -18.53
N GLN A 201 3.00 -19.92 -19.17
CA GLN A 201 4.08 -19.24 -19.88
C GLN A 201 5.22 -18.83 -18.94
N LYS A 202 4.90 -18.35 -17.73
CA LYS A 202 5.88 -18.00 -16.72
C LYS A 202 6.75 -19.17 -16.29
N LYS A 203 6.17 -20.36 -16.08
CA LYS A 203 6.91 -21.58 -15.68
C LYS A 203 8.06 -21.93 -16.63
N GLY A 204 7.87 -21.70 -17.93
CA GLY A 204 8.87 -21.99 -18.95
C GLY A 204 9.81 -20.83 -19.30
N GLY A 205 9.46 -19.59 -18.94
CA GLY A 205 10.10 -18.39 -19.45
C GLY A 205 10.76 -17.47 -18.43
N VAL A 206 10.34 -17.54 -17.15
CA VAL A 206 10.92 -16.67 -16.13
C VAL A 206 12.21 -17.25 -15.59
N ALA A 207 13.32 -16.54 -15.75
CA ALA A 207 14.60 -16.92 -15.16
C ALA A 207 14.53 -16.90 -13.63
N LYS A 208 15.03 -17.96 -12.99
CA LYS A 208 15.11 -18.02 -11.52
C LYS A 208 15.98 -16.89 -10.98
N VAL A 209 15.58 -16.36 -9.84
CA VAL A 209 16.43 -15.43 -9.09
C VAL A 209 17.48 -16.23 -8.35
N THR A 210 18.74 -15.82 -8.48
CA THR A 210 19.88 -16.42 -7.80
C THR A 210 20.34 -15.56 -6.64
N ASP A 211 21.18 -16.12 -5.77
CA ASP A 211 21.84 -15.36 -4.71
C ASP A 211 22.69 -14.21 -5.27
N ALA A 212 23.32 -14.43 -6.42
CA ALA A 212 24.10 -13.39 -7.11
C ALA A 212 23.23 -12.20 -7.56
N ASP A 213 22.01 -12.45 -8.06
CA ASP A 213 21.06 -11.37 -8.41
C ASP A 213 20.72 -10.52 -7.19
N ALA A 214 20.48 -11.17 -6.03
CA ALA A 214 20.17 -10.47 -4.79
C ALA A 214 21.37 -9.63 -4.29
N GLU A 215 22.58 -10.19 -4.35
CA GLU A 215 23.80 -9.46 -3.99
C GLU A 215 24.05 -8.26 -4.92
N GLU A 216 23.89 -8.45 -6.22
CA GLU A 216 24.06 -7.38 -7.20
C GLU A 216 23.08 -6.25 -6.96
N PHE A 217 21.79 -6.59 -6.74
CA PHE A 217 20.79 -5.58 -6.44
C PHE A 217 21.08 -4.84 -5.12
N TYR A 218 21.47 -5.58 -4.08
CA TYR A 218 21.80 -4.99 -2.78
C TYR A 218 22.99 -4.01 -2.91
N LYS A 219 24.06 -4.41 -3.59
CA LYS A 219 25.25 -3.57 -3.81
C LYS A 219 24.96 -2.36 -4.71
N GLY A 220 24.09 -2.54 -5.70
CA GLY A 220 23.71 -1.48 -6.64
C GLY A 220 22.71 -0.45 -6.07
N ASN A 221 22.06 -0.76 -4.94
CA ASN A 221 21.00 0.08 -4.38
C ASN A 221 21.19 0.34 -2.87
N PRO A 222 22.36 0.81 -2.40
CA PRO A 222 22.63 0.91 -0.95
C PRO A 222 21.68 1.83 -0.22
N GLU A 223 21.16 2.88 -0.87
CA GLU A 223 20.24 3.84 -0.27
C GLU A 223 18.90 3.20 0.15
N GLN A 224 18.46 2.13 -0.55
CA GLN A 224 17.20 1.46 -0.24
C GLN A 224 17.26 0.63 1.05
N PHE A 225 18.46 0.34 1.53
CA PHE A 225 18.70 -0.47 2.72
C PHE A 225 19.12 0.34 3.93
N LYS A 226 19.23 1.66 3.78
CA LYS A 226 19.50 2.56 4.90
C LYS A 226 18.27 2.71 5.77
N GLN A 227 18.46 2.56 7.05
CA GLN A 227 17.50 2.94 8.08
C GLN A 227 17.96 4.27 8.66
N PRO A 228 17.13 5.31 8.60
CA PRO A 228 17.47 6.58 9.19
C PRO A 228 17.57 6.47 10.72
N GLU A 229 18.31 7.38 11.33
CA GLU A 229 18.26 7.57 12.77
C GLU A 229 16.81 7.89 13.18
N MET A 230 16.33 7.26 14.25
CA MET A 230 15.01 7.51 14.82
C MET A 230 15.12 7.80 16.31
N VAL A 231 14.32 8.73 16.77
CA VAL A 231 14.19 9.08 18.19
C VAL A 231 12.78 8.76 18.64
N LYS A 232 12.66 8.12 19.81
CA LYS A 232 11.40 7.99 20.53
C LYS A 232 11.34 9.06 21.59
N ALA A 233 10.28 9.87 21.57
CA ALA A 233 10.11 10.93 22.55
C ALA A 233 8.66 11.12 22.96
N SER A 234 8.47 11.70 24.14
CA SER A 234 7.20 12.25 24.58
C SER A 234 7.29 13.76 24.64
N HIS A 235 6.16 14.46 24.42
CA HIS A 235 6.15 15.91 24.52
C HIS A 235 4.96 16.46 25.31
N ILE A 236 5.12 17.67 25.82
CA ILE A 236 4.07 18.53 26.37
C ILE A 236 4.05 19.81 25.55
N LEU A 237 2.91 20.15 24.97
CA LEU A 237 2.72 21.35 24.16
C LEU A 237 2.00 22.43 24.96
N VAL A 238 2.59 23.61 25.04
CA VAL A 238 1.93 24.87 25.44
C VAL A 238 1.66 25.64 24.15
N LYS A 239 0.42 25.56 23.64
CA LYS A 239 0.04 26.00 22.30
C LYS A 239 0.09 27.53 22.15
N LEU A 240 0.57 28.01 21.01
CA LEU A 240 0.42 29.36 20.52
C LEU A 240 -0.60 29.36 19.38
N GLY A 241 -1.63 30.21 19.47
CA GLY A 241 -2.59 30.40 18.37
C GLY A 241 -2.04 31.40 17.36
N GLU A 242 -2.59 31.39 16.14
CA GLU A 242 -2.21 32.33 15.06
C GLU A 242 -2.38 33.80 15.44
N GLN A 243 -3.25 34.12 16.40
CA GLN A 243 -3.53 35.47 16.88
C GLN A 243 -2.97 35.72 18.28
N THR A 244 -2.02 34.91 18.76
CA THR A 244 -1.41 35.09 20.08
C THR A 244 -0.60 36.40 20.10
N LYS A 245 -0.97 37.31 20.98
CA LYS A 245 -0.26 38.58 21.15
C LYS A 245 1.13 38.35 21.78
N GLU A 246 2.05 39.26 21.51
CA GLU A 246 3.43 39.16 22.00
C GLU A 246 3.50 39.07 23.53
N GLU A 247 2.62 39.77 24.25
CA GLU A 247 2.45 39.70 25.69
C GLU A 247 2.08 38.29 26.18
N ASP A 248 1.20 37.61 25.45
CA ASP A 248 0.73 36.25 25.77
C ASP A 248 1.80 35.20 25.46
N VAL A 249 2.68 35.45 24.49
CA VAL A 249 3.82 34.57 24.18
C VAL A 249 4.74 34.45 25.38
N ALA A 250 5.05 35.59 26.07
CA ALA A 250 5.89 35.57 27.25
C ALA A 250 5.24 34.82 28.43
N VAL A 251 3.92 34.94 28.59
CA VAL A 251 3.16 34.15 29.58
C VAL A 251 3.22 32.66 29.30
N LYS A 252 2.99 32.27 28.04
CA LYS A 252 3.05 30.86 27.60
C LYS A 252 4.45 30.27 27.75
N GLU A 253 5.50 31.06 27.47
CA GLU A 253 6.87 30.65 27.70
C GLU A 253 7.15 30.38 29.17
N LYS A 254 6.64 31.26 30.06
CA LYS A 254 6.76 31.06 31.51
C LYS A 254 6.08 29.78 31.96
N ILE A 255 4.87 29.52 31.51
CA ILE A 255 4.15 28.25 31.78
C ILE A 255 5.00 27.06 31.33
N ALA A 256 5.54 27.10 30.09
CA ALA A 256 6.37 26.02 29.58
C ALA A 256 7.66 25.81 30.44
N LYS A 257 8.27 26.87 30.95
CA LYS A 257 9.42 26.79 31.90
C LYS A 257 9.00 26.15 33.22
N GLU A 258 7.87 26.55 33.78
CA GLU A 258 7.34 25.96 35.02
C GLU A 258 7.04 24.43 34.82
N LEU A 259 6.46 24.04 33.70
CA LEU A 259 6.25 22.64 33.40
C LEU A 259 7.55 21.86 33.22
N LEU A 260 8.55 22.45 32.57
CA LEU A 260 9.90 21.86 32.43
C LEU A 260 10.55 21.66 33.83
N ASP A 261 10.44 22.62 34.72
CA ASP A 261 10.99 22.51 36.08
C ASP A 261 10.30 21.40 36.88
N ARG A 262 8.98 21.23 36.74
CA ARG A 262 8.22 20.18 37.40
C ARG A 262 8.69 18.79 36.95
N VAL A 263 8.83 18.56 35.63
CA VAL A 263 9.29 17.25 35.11
C VAL A 263 10.75 16.98 35.43
N LYS A 264 11.62 18.03 35.48
CA LYS A 264 13.01 17.91 35.94
C LYS A 264 13.09 17.67 37.45
N GLY A 265 12.10 18.14 38.19
CA GLY A 265 11.94 17.87 39.62
C GLY A 265 11.42 16.45 39.94
N GLY A 266 11.17 15.62 38.92
CA GLY A 266 10.78 14.22 39.09
C GLY A 266 9.28 13.96 39.00
N GLU A 267 8.47 14.94 38.61
CA GLU A 267 7.05 14.71 38.37
C GLU A 267 6.87 13.82 37.15
N ASP A 268 5.84 12.95 37.18
CA ASP A 268 5.55 12.01 36.09
C ASP A 268 5.19 12.72 34.78
N PHE A 269 6.03 12.53 33.76
CA PHE A 269 5.89 13.22 32.48
C PHE A 269 4.56 12.87 31.77
N ALA A 270 4.18 11.60 31.77
CA ALA A 270 2.96 11.14 31.09
C ALA A 270 1.71 11.68 31.76
N LYS A 271 1.71 11.75 33.10
CA LYS A 271 0.61 12.36 33.87
C LYS A 271 0.51 13.86 33.58
N LEU A 272 1.67 14.56 33.59
CA LEU A 272 1.69 15.99 33.31
C LEU A 272 1.28 16.28 31.84
N ALA A 273 1.71 15.46 30.90
CA ALA A 273 1.29 15.57 29.50
C ALA A 273 -0.23 15.39 29.34
N LEU A 274 -0.83 14.40 30.03
CA LEU A 274 -2.27 14.17 30.01
C LEU A 274 -3.06 15.35 30.60
N GLU A 275 -2.56 15.97 31.66
CA GLU A 275 -3.24 17.05 32.40
C GLU A 275 -3.05 18.41 31.73
N MET A 276 -1.80 18.74 31.30
CA MET A 276 -1.40 20.06 30.95
C MET A 276 -1.06 20.28 29.47
N SER A 277 -0.89 19.22 28.68
CA SER A 277 -0.59 19.40 27.26
C SER A 277 -1.81 19.91 26.50
N GLU A 278 -1.60 20.95 25.70
CA GLU A 278 -2.59 21.50 24.78
C GLU A 278 -2.55 20.81 23.39
N ASP A 279 -1.78 19.72 23.24
CA ASP A 279 -1.84 18.83 22.10
C ASP A 279 -3.08 17.95 22.19
N PRO A 280 -3.98 17.96 21.17
CA PRO A 280 -5.19 17.13 21.18
C PRO A 280 -4.92 15.63 21.34
N SER A 281 -3.80 15.14 20.81
CA SER A 281 -3.42 13.72 20.89
C SER A 281 -2.99 13.28 22.30
N ALA A 282 -2.54 14.21 23.14
CA ALA A 282 -2.05 13.91 24.48
C ALA A 282 -3.08 13.23 25.39
N LYS A 283 -4.38 13.43 25.12
CA LYS A 283 -5.46 12.73 25.84
C LYS A 283 -5.47 11.23 25.59
N GLN A 284 -4.95 10.77 24.46
CA GLN A 284 -4.91 9.36 24.06
C GLN A 284 -3.54 8.74 24.31
N ASN A 285 -2.47 9.43 23.88
CA ASN A 285 -1.12 8.90 23.89
C ASN A 285 -0.27 9.39 25.08
N LYS A 286 -0.81 10.26 25.95
CA LYS A 286 -0.10 10.84 27.11
C LYS A 286 1.19 11.56 26.69
N GLY A 287 1.17 12.14 25.49
CA GLY A 287 2.30 12.84 24.89
C GLY A 287 3.34 11.93 24.19
N ASP A 288 3.20 10.60 24.19
CA ASP A 288 4.12 9.68 23.50
C ASP A 288 3.94 9.80 21.98
N LEU A 289 5.02 10.13 21.26
CA LEU A 289 5.06 10.30 19.81
C LEU A 289 5.61 9.06 19.09
N ASP A 290 5.96 8.01 19.86
CA ASP A 290 6.68 6.84 19.37
C ASP A 290 7.99 7.20 18.63
N PHE A 291 8.55 6.30 17.82
CA PHE A 291 9.74 6.56 17.03
C PHE A 291 9.43 7.41 15.79
N PHE A 292 10.23 8.45 15.58
CA PHE A 292 10.12 9.33 14.41
C PHE A 292 11.49 9.67 13.83
N THR A 293 11.52 9.98 12.54
CA THR A 293 12.70 10.48 11.83
C THR A 293 12.77 12.02 11.89
N ARG A 294 13.92 12.59 11.49
CA ARG A 294 14.11 14.06 11.48
C ARG A 294 13.10 14.79 10.60
N GLU A 295 12.72 14.16 9.50
CA GLU A 295 11.84 14.75 8.46
C GLU A 295 10.35 14.73 8.86
N GLN A 296 9.99 13.92 9.85
CA GLN A 296 8.60 13.80 10.31
C GLN A 296 8.16 14.91 11.26
N MET A 297 9.11 15.66 11.82
CA MET A 297 8.84 16.73 12.78
C MET A 297 9.31 18.08 12.27
N VAL A 298 8.78 19.17 12.82
CA VAL A 298 9.23 20.51 12.49
C VAL A 298 10.71 20.71 12.91
N PRO A 299 11.48 21.51 12.15
CA PRO A 299 12.94 21.57 12.29
C PRO A 299 13.44 21.84 13.70
N GLU A 300 12.80 22.76 14.43
CA GLU A 300 13.21 23.16 15.78
C GLU A 300 13.00 22.01 16.78
N PHE A 301 11.86 21.30 16.66
CA PHE A 301 11.56 20.14 17.48
C PHE A 301 12.52 18.99 17.19
N SER A 302 12.69 18.66 15.91
CA SER A 302 13.65 17.65 15.44
C SER A 302 15.05 17.92 15.94
N LYS A 303 15.54 19.15 15.77
CA LYS A 303 16.87 19.53 16.24
C LYS A 303 17.02 19.22 17.73
N ALA A 304 16.10 19.70 18.55
CA ALA A 304 16.19 19.52 20.01
C ALA A 304 16.10 18.04 20.43
N ALA A 305 15.21 17.26 19.79
CA ALA A 305 15.03 15.84 20.11
C ALA A 305 16.24 14.99 19.69
N PHE A 306 16.82 15.28 18.52
CA PHE A 306 17.95 14.51 17.98
C PHE A 306 19.32 14.94 18.56
N GLU A 307 19.45 16.11 19.16
CA GLU A 307 20.65 16.53 19.90
C GLU A 307 20.65 16.00 21.34
N ALA A 308 19.48 15.68 21.90
CA ALA A 308 19.34 15.18 23.27
C ALA A 308 19.65 13.66 23.32
N LYS A 309 20.09 13.19 24.48
CA LYS A 309 20.33 11.75 24.75
C LYS A 309 19.07 11.08 25.26
N SER A 310 19.01 9.74 25.14
CA SER A 310 17.97 8.97 25.81
C SER A 310 17.97 9.25 27.32
N GLY A 311 16.79 9.57 27.84
CA GLY A 311 16.58 10.01 29.23
C GLY A 311 16.55 11.53 29.43
N ASP A 312 17.03 12.33 28.48
CA ASP A 312 17.06 13.79 28.61
C ASP A 312 15.66 14.39 28.46
N ILE A 313 15.47 15.50 29.22
CA ILE A 313 14.30 16.37 29.11
C ILE A 313 14.79 17.75 28.68
N VAL A 314 14.36 18.16 27.48
CA VAL A 314 14.80 19.42 26.86
C VAL A 314 13.62 20.35 26.58
N GLY A 315 13.90 21.62 26.52
CA GLY A 315 12.90 22.66 26.27
C GLY A 315 13.08 23.89 27.18
N PRO A 316 12.13 24.83 27.13
CA PRO A 316 11.05 24.97 26.13
C PRO A 316 11.59 25.18 24.71
N VAL A 317 11.17 24.38 23.77
CA VAL A 317 11.50 24.52 22.34
C VAL A 317 10.36 25.28 21.66
N LYS A 318 10.64 26.45 21.11
CA LYS A 318 9.64 27.24 20.37
C LYS A 318 9.52 26.76 18.95
N THR A 319 8.30 26.48 18.50
CA THR A 319 7.93 26.15 17.12
C THR A 319 6.76 27.02 16.68
N GLN A 320 6.30 26.86 15.45
CA GLN A 320 5.06 27.50 14.97
C GLN A 320 3.80 27.09 15.75
N PHE A 321 3.81 25.92 16.42
CA PHE A 321 2.68 25.43 17.21
C PHE A 321 2.68 25.92 18.66
N GLY A 322 3.82 26.32 19.18
CA GLY A 322 3.96 26.73 20.57
C GLY A 322 5.30 26.35 21.19
N PHE A 323 5.31 26.22 22.52
CA PHE A 323 6.44 25.78 23.29
C PHE A 323 6.32 24.30 23.65
N HIS A 324 7.35 23.54 23.35
CA HIS A 324 7.42 22.10 23.61
C HIS A 324 8.40 21.79 24.72
N ILE A 325 8.00 20.92 25.64
CA ILE A 325 8.89 20.21 26.55
C ILE A 325 8.98 18.79 25.98
N ILE A 326 10.20 18.33 25.71
CA ILE A 326 10.47 17.07 25.02
C ILE A 326 11.25 16.16 25.96
N LYS A 327 10.77 14.93 26.17
CA LYS A 327 11.48 13.87 26.87
C LYS A 327 11.87 12.81 25.87
N VAL A 328 13.15 12.66 25.60
CA VAL A 328 13.67 11.56 24.76
C VAL A 328 13.70 10.28 25.59
N THR A 329 13.03 9.24 25.13
CA THR A 329 12.91 7.96 25.85
C THR A 329 13.79 6.87 25.26
N ASP A 330 14.00 6.89 23.93
CA ASP A 330 14.83 5.90 23.25
C ASP A 330 15.41 6.47 21.94
N ARG A 331 16.39 5.78 21.38
CA ARG A 331 17.04 6.14 20.12
C ARG A 331 17.43 4.91 19.34
N LYS A 332 17.25 4.94 18.04
CA LYS A 332 17.78 3.96 17.08
C LYS A 332 18.75 4.68 16.17
N GLU A 333 19.99 4.28 16.23
CA GLU A 333 21.04 4.83 15.36
C GLU A 333 20.77 4.50 13.89
N ALA A 334 21.21 5.39 13.01
CA ALA A 334 21.17 5.09 11.58
C ALA A 334 21.97 3.83 11.29
N SER A 335 21.40 2.94 10.52
CA SER A 335 22.02 1.65 10.17
C SER A 335 21.77 1.30 8.71
N VAL A 336 22.46 0.28 8.23
CA VAL A 336 22.18 -0.32 6.94
C VAL A 336 21.76 -1.76 7.21
N MET A 337 20.56 -2.14 6.76
CA MET A 337 20.12 -3.53 6.87
C MET A 337 21.10 -4.44 6.14
N SER A 338 21.53 -5.52 6.78
CA SER A 338 22.43 -6.48 6.15
C SER A 338 21.73 -7.23 5.02
N LEU A 339 22.54 -7.76 4.07
CA LEU A 339 21.99 -8.57 2.99
C LEU A 339 21.20 -9.77 3.54
N ASP A 340 21.69 -10.43 4.59
CA ASP A 340 21.04 -11.61 5.17
C ASP A 340 19.64 -11.28 5.73
N GLU A 341 19.48 -10.10 6.34
CA GLU A 341 18.17 -9.64 6.85
C GLU A 341 17.16 -9.36 5.74
N VAL A 342 17.62 -8.77 4.62
CA VAL A 342 16.73 -8.36 3.53
C VAL A 342 16.57 -9.43 2.45
N LYS A 343 17.48 -10.40 2.35
CA LYS A 343 17.56 -11.40 1.29
C LYS A 343 16.24 -12.12 0.99
N PRO A 344 15.45 -12.61 1.98
CA PRO A 344 14.20 -13.29 1.67
C PRO A 344 13.18 -12.37 0.96
N ARG A 345 13.07 -11.11 1.40
CA ARG A 345 12.19 -10.11 0.78
C ARG A 345 12.71 -9.69 -0.58
N LEU A 346 14.02 -9.52 -0.69
CA LEU A 346 14.69 -9.09 -1.92
C LEU A 346 14.55 -10.14 -3.01
N VAL A 347 14.71 -11.42 -2.69
CA VAL A 347 14.49 -12.53 -3.63
C VAL A 347 13.05 -12.49 -4.15
N SER A 348 12.05 -12.42 -3.26
CA SER A 348 10.64 -12.34 -3.67
C SER A 348 10.34 -11.10 -4.51
N PHE A 349 10.93 -9.96 -4.19
CA PHE A 349 10.82 -8.73 -5.00
C PHE A 349 11.40 -8.92 -6.40
N LEU A 350 12.59 -9.49 -6.50
CA LEU A 350 13.26 -9.74 -7.79
C LEU A 350 12.52 -10.80 -8.63
N GLU A 351 11.97 -11.84 -8.00
CA GLU A 351 11.12 -12.84 -8.66
C GLU A 351 9.88 -12.21 -9.28
N ASN A 352 9.18 -11.38 -8.51
CA ASN A 352 8.01 -10.64 -9.00
C ASN A 352 8.41 -9.71 -10.16
N ARG A 353 9.50 -8.96 -10.01
CA ARG A 353 10.01 -8.07 -11.06
C ARG A 353 10.37 -8.81 -12.34
N LYS A 354 11.13 -9.93 -12.26
CA LYS A 354 11.45 -10.76 -13.43
C LYS A 354 10.19 -11.34 -14.07
N SER A 355 9.21 -11.75 -13.25
CA SER A 355 7.89 -12.23 -13.72
C SER A 355 7.15 -11.15 -14.50
N ASP A 356 7.07 -9.93 -13.97
CA ASP A 356 6.38 -8.82 -14.60
C ASP A 356 7.08 -8.37 -15.90
N GLU A 357 8.41 -8.34 -15.91
CA GLU A 357 9.20 -8.05 -17.09
C GLU A 357 8.97 -9.11 -18.19
N PHE A 358 8.96 -10.38 -17.81
CA PHE A 358 8.65 -11.47 -18.72
C PHE A 358 7.26 -11.33 -19.32
N VAL A 359 6.23 -11.11 -18.49
CA VAL A 359 4.84 -10.96 -18.95
C VAL A 359 4.72 -9.75 -19.88
N ARG A 360 5.30 -8.62 -19.53
CA ARG A 360 5.29 -7.43 -20.42
C ARG A 360 5.93 -7.71 -21.76
N LYS A 361 7.09 -8.36 -21.76
CA LYS A 361 7.78 -8.74 -23.00
C LYS A 361 6.96 -9.70 -23.83
N MET A 362 6.43 -10.74 -23.22
CA MET A 362 5.56 -11.74 -23.86
C MET A 362 4.33 -11.10 -24.48
N LEU A 363 3.63 -10.23 -23.76
CA LEU A 363 2.45 -9.53 -24.27
C LEU A 363 2.80 -8.58 -25.43
N LYS A 364 3.93 -7.89 -25.35
CA LYS A 364 4.44 -7.06 -26.44
C LYS A 364 4.72 -7.89 -27.68
N GLU A 365 5.43 -9.00 -27.54
CA GLU A 365 5.69 -9.91 -28.66
C GLU A 365 4.40 -10.52 -29.24
N LEU A 366 3.44 -10.86 -28.37
CA LEU A 366 2.13 -11.35 -28.80
C LEU A 366 1.41 -10.30 -29.67
N ARG A 367 1.44 -9.02 -29.23
CA ARG A 367 0.84 -7.90 -29.97
C ARG A 367 1.53 -7.64 -31.31
N GLU A 368 2.88 -7.70 -31.35
CA GLU A 368 3.67 -7.46 -32.55
C GLU A 368 3.50 -8.56 -33.61
N LYS A 369 3.34 -9.81 -33.17
CA LYS A 369 3.16 -10.97 -34.07
C LYS A 369 1.72 -11.15 -34.56
N ALA A 370 0.77 -10.51 -33.89
CA ALA A 370 -0.65 -10.63 -34.23
C ALA A 370 -1.03 -9.75 -35.44
N GLU A 371 -1.89 -10.27 -36.30
CA GLU A 371 -2.52 -9.49 -37.37
C GLU A 371 -3.60 -8.58 -36.75
N VAL A 372 -3.26 -7.28 -36.64
CA VAL A 372 -4.17 -6.27 -36.07
C VAL A 372 -4.22 -5.06 -36.98
N LYS A 373 -5.43 -4.68 -37.36
CA LYS A 373 -5.71 -3.46 -38.12
C LYS A 373 -6.51 -2.50 -37.25
N VAL A 374 -5.92 -1.35 -36.91
CA VAL A 374 -6.59 -0.32 -36.12
C VAL A 374 -7.22 0.70 -37.06
N HIS A 375 -8.50 1.03 -36.81
CA HIS A 375 -9.29 1.95 -37.60
C HIS A 375 -9.50 3.31 -36.92
N LEU A 376 -8.94 3.54 -35.74
CA LEU A 376 -8.90 4.85 -35.10
C LEU A 376 -7.95 5.79 -35.87
N GLN A 377 -8.47 6.94 -36.27
CA GLN A 377 -7.71 8.02 -36.90
C GLN A 377 -7.39 9.12 -35.91
#